data_556fb0ce7d7fedaa629cd0858c09f7dc
#
_entry.id   556fb0ce7d7fedaa629cd0858c09f7dc
#
_cell.length_a   1.000
_cell.length_b   1.000
_cell.length_c   1.000
_cell.angle_alpha   90.00
_cell.angle_beta   90.00
_cell.angle_gamma   90.00
#
_symmetry.space_group_name_H-M   'P 1'
#
loop_
_entity.id
_entity.type
_entity.pdbx_description
1 polymer ?
#
loop_
_entity_poly.entity_id
_entity_poly.type
_entity_poly.pdbx_seq_one_letter_code
_entity_poly.pdbx_strand_id
1 'polypeptide(L)'
;MFGVSFSQLVAPASPVIASSRCSSRNRLIVKMAATANVNYGKSIESVIVKPPVHPTYDLKGVIMLALSEDAGDKGDVTCLATIPTEMEVEAYFLAKDDGIVAGIALAEMIFNEVDPTLKVEWFRKDGDDVVRGLKFGKVHGRAHSIVVAERVVLNFMQRMSGIATLTKAMADAARPACILETRKTAPALRLVDKWAVLIGGGQNHRMGLFDMVMIKDNHISIAGGVSNALKSVDLYLNQNNLQMGVEVETRTFEEIHEVLDYASQNKTLLSRIMLDNMVVPRPDGDIDVSMLKQAVELISGKFETEASGNVTLETVHKIGQTGVTYISSGALTHSVKALDISLKIDTELALEVGRRTKRA
;
A
#
# COMPACT_ATOMS: atom_id res chain seq x y z
N MET A 1 -1.47 16.18 -36.18
CA MET A 1 -0.09 16.65 -35.96
C MET A 1 -0.10 17.48 -34.68
N PHE A 2 0.18 16.89 -33.56
CA PHE A 2 0.48 17.61 -32.32
C PHE A 2 1.80 17.05 -31.79
N GLY A 3 2.88 17.81 -32.01
CA GLY A 3 4.17 17.52 -31.46
C GLY A 3 4.23 18.04 -30.03
N VAL A 4 4.44 17.13 -29.07
CA VAL A 4 4.77 17.50 -27.69
C VAL A 4 6.28 17.44 -27.54
N SER A 5 6.90 18.61 -27.41
CA SER A 5 8.33 18.76 -27.13
C SER A 5 8.58 18.49 -25.65
N PHE A 6 9.34 17.44 -25.34
CA PHE A 6 9.88 17.20 -24.00
C PHE A 6 11.17 18.02 -23.83
N SER A 7 11.12 19.13 -23.11
CA SER A 7 12.30 19.84 -22.62
C SER A 7 12.84 19.13 -21.37
N GLN A 8 14.13 18.81 -21.40
CA GLN A 8 14.89 18.18 -20.32
C GLN A 8 14.94 19.11 -19.10
N LEU A 9 14.40 18.64 -17.98
CA LEU A 9 14.71 19.16 -16.66
C LEU A 9 15.55 18.09 -15.92
N VAL A 10 16.82 18.40 -15.75
CA VAL A 10 17.75 17.62 -14.94
C VAL A 10 17.48 17.93 -13.48
N ALA A 11 16.97 16.97 -12.72
CA ALA A 11 16.81 17.07 -11.27
C ALA A 11 18.00 16.40 -10.56
N PRO A 12 18.42 16.89 -9.36
CA PRO A 12 19.56 16.35 -8.64
C PRO A 12 19.29 14.97 -8.05
N ALA A 13 20.34 14.16 -7.96
CA ALA A 13 20.34 12.79 -7.49
C ALA A 13 19.77 12.66 -6.06
N SER A 14 18.78 11.81 -5.90
CA SER A 14 18.24 11.39 -4.61
C SER A 14 19.07 10.23 -4.02
N PRO A 15 19.13 10.07 -2.69
CA PRO A 15 19.97 9.08 -2.04
C PRO A 15 19.49 7.65 -2.30
N VAL A 16 20.46 6.75 -2.39
CA VAL A 16 20.33 5.30 -2.53
C VAL A 16 19.41 4.74 -1.44
N ILE A 17 18.27 4.16 -1.85
CA ILE A 17 17.44 3.38 -0.95
C ILE A 17 18.13 2.03 -0.79
N ALA A 18 18.72 1.80 0.39
CA ALA A 18 19.23 0.51 0.78
C ALA A 18 18.05 -0.49 0.83
N SER A 19 18.15 -1.58 0.06
CA SER A 19 17.22 -2.69 0.13
C SER A 19 17.24 -3.26 1.55
N SER A 20 16.14 -3.09 2.29
CA SER A 20 15.99 -3.73 3.59
C SER A 20 15.80 -5.23 3.36
N ARG A 21 16.85 -6.00 3.59
CA ARG A 21 16.76 -7.46 3.63
C ARG A 21 15.70 -7.84 4.67
N CYS A 22 14.83 -8.78 4.34
CA CYS A 22 13.94 -9.43 5.28
C CYS A 22 14.80 -10.12 6.35
N SER A 23 15.08 -9.40 7.46
CA SER A 23 16.01 -9.85 8.49
C SER A 23 15.31 -10.85 9.40
N SER A 24 15.70 -12.11 9.31
CA SER A 24 15.23 -13.22 10.16
C SER A 24 15.84 -13.19 11.58
N ARG A 25 16.25 -12.04 12.10
CA ARG A 25 16.82 -11.95 13.46
C ARG A 25 16.08 -10.94 14.32
N ASN A 26 15.00 -11.44 14.99
CA ASN A 26 14.68 -11.03 16.36
C ASN A 26 13.72 -12.06 16.97
N ARG A 27 14.28 -13.14 17.52
CA ARG A 27 13.61 -13.93 18.54
C ARG A 27 13.69 -13.12 19.84
N LEU A 28 12.64 -12.43 20.19
CA LEU A 28 12.40 -12.00 21.57
C LEU A 28 11.31 -12.89 22.16
N ILE A 29 11.76 -13.77 23.04
CA ILE A 29 10.91 -14.55 23.93
C ILE A 29 10.25 -13.57 24.88
N VAL A 30 8.95 -13.35 24.74
CA VAL A 30 8.18 -12.60 25.74
C VAL A 30 7.67 -13.59 26.78
N LYS A 31 8.32 -13.61 27.96
CA LYS A 31 7.74 -14.17 29.16
C LYS A 31 6.63 -13.25 29.64
N MET A 32 5.43 -13.79 29.74
CA MET A 32 4.32 -13.11 30.44
C MET A 32 4.66 -13.00 31.92
N ALA A 33 4.68 -11.77 32.42
CA ALA A 33 4.51 -11.45 33.82
C ALA A 33 3.61 -10.22 33.91
N ALA A 34 2.43 -10.43 34.48
CA ALA A 34 1.49 -9.36 34.78
C ALA A 34 2.05 -8.50 35.93
N THR A 35 2.16 -7.20 35.73
CA THR A 35 1.93 -6.17 36.75
C THR A 35 1.72 -4.82 36.05
N ALA A 36 0.60 -4.19 36.35
CA ALA A 36 0.24 -2.86 35.89
C ALA A 36 1.22 -1.83 36.44
N ASN A 37 1.76 -0.99 35.57
CA ASN A 37 2.14 0.38 35.88
C ASN A 37 2.02 1.22 34.60
N VAL A 38 1.02 2.11 34.63
CA VAL A 38 0.75 3.11 33.61
C VAL A 38 1.82 4.20 33.72
N ASN A 39 2.77 4.22 32.79
CA ASN A 39 3.63 5.36 32.58
C ASN A 39 3.19 6.08 31.28
N TYR A 40 2.42 7.12 31.44
CA TYR A 40 2.17 8.13 30.42
C TYR A 40 3.47 8.90 30.16
N GLY A 41 3.99 8.83 28.93
CA GLY A 41 5.09 9.69 28.51
C GLY A 41 6.14 9.03 27.61
N LYS A 42 5.74 8.47 26.46
CA LYS A 42 6.63 8.32 25.28
C LYS A 42 5.87 8.75 24.05
N SER A 43 6.43 9.69 23.30
CA SER A 43 5.83 10.27 22.10
C SER A 43 5.41 9.19 21.11
N ILE A 44 4.18 9.30 20.64
CA ILE A 44 3.53 8.41 19.65
C ILE A 44 4.23 8.45 18.27
N GLU A 45 5.20 9.33 18.06
CA GLU A 45 5.87 9.56 16.77
C GLU A 45 6.66 8.36 16.20
N SER A 46 6.98 7.35 17.00
CA SER A 46 7.84 6.22 16.54
C SER A 46 7.10 5.05 15.88
N VAL A 47 5.77 5.13 15.69
CA VAL A 47 4.93 3.99 15.23
C VAL A 47 4.01 4.34 14.06
N ILE A 48 4.11 5.55 13.51
CA ILE A 48 3.30 5.94 12.34
C ILE A 48 3.96 5.39 11.07
N VAL A 49 3.24 4.54 10.33
CA VAL A 49 3.67 4.09 9.00
C VAL A 49 3.56 5.26 8.03
N LYS A 50 4.71 5.82 7.61
CA LYS A 50 4.75 6.95 6.69
C LYS A 50 4.34 6.54 5.27
N PRO A 51 3.75 7.46 4.50
CA PRO A 51 3.48 7.22 3.08
C PRO A 51 4.80 6.94 2.33
N PRO A 52 4.77 6.10 1.29
CA PRO A 52 5.95 5.87 0.45
C PRO A 52 6.34 7.15 -0.29
N VAL A 53 7.63 7.29 -0.59
CA VAL A 53 8.13 8.47 -1.30
C VAL A 53 7.82 8.38 -2.79
N HIS A 54 7.33 9.47 -3.36
CA HIS A 54 7.14 9.62 -4.80
C HIS A 54 7.60 11.01 -5.24
N PRO A 55 8.40 11.15 -6.31
CA PRO A 55 9.04 12.43 -6.67
C PRO A 55 8.07 13.53 -7.12
N THR A 56 6.91 13.15 -7.65
CA THR A 56 5.97 14.10 -8.29
C THR A 56 4.51 13.90 -7.87
N TYR A 57 4.23 13.01 -6.89
CA TYR A 57 2.85 12.76 -6.46
C TYR A 57 2.39 13.83 -5.50
N ASP A 58 1.32 14.52 -5.86
CA ASP A 58 0.68 15.54 -5.03
C ASP A 58 -0.52 14.93 -4.28
N LEU A 59 -0.28 14.46 -3.05
CA LEU A 59 -1.32 13.88 -2.20
C LEU A 59 -2.37 14.92 -1.82
N LYS A 60 -1.96 16.18 -1.58
CA LYS A 60 -2.89 17.28 -1.29
C LYS A 60 -3.80 17.56 -2.49
N GLY A 61 -3.25 17.57 -3.69
CA GLY A 61 -4.03 17.73 -4.92
C GLY A 61 -5.05 16.61 -5.12
N VAL A 62 -4.72 15.36 -4.74
CA VAL A 62 -5.67 14.23 -4.77
C VAL A 62 -6.81 14.43 -3.76
N ILE A 63 -6.51 14.89 -2.54
CA ILE A 63 -7.52 15.22 -1.53
C ILE A 63 -8.46 16.32 -2.05
N MET A 64 -7.89 17.39 -2.57
CA MET A 64 -8.66 18.54 -3.09
C MET A 64 -9.55 18.14 -4.27
N LEU A 65 -9.05 17.27 -5.15
CA LEU A 65 -9.84 16.73 -6.25
C LEU A 65 -11.03 15.92 -5.75
N ALA A 66 -10.83 15.03 -4.76
CA ALA A 66 -11.90 14.24 -4.19
C ALA A 66 -12.95 15.09 -3.47
N LEU A 67 -12.53 16.12 -2.73
CA LEU A 67 -13.46 17.08 -2.10
C LEU A 67 -14.25 17.89 -3.14
N SER A 68 -13.59 18.30 -4.21
CA SER A 68 -14.24 19.04 -5.31
C SER A 68 -15.22 18.15 -6.11
N GLU A 69 -14.90 16.88 -6.30
CA GLU A 69 -15.79 15.91 -6.95
C GLU A 69 -17.10 15.75 -6.18
N ASP A 70 -17.04 15.70 -4.83
CA ASP A 70 -18.20 15.50 -3.98
C ASP A 70 -19.03 16.77 -3.77
N ALA A 71 -18.38 17.90 -3.53
CA ALA A 71 -19.05 19.18 -3.22
C ALA A 71 -19.47 19.98 -4.46
N GLY A 72 -18.80 19.81 -5.61
CA GLY A 72 -19.02 20.60 -6.81
C GLY A 72 -18.88 22.12 -6.55
N ASP A 73 -19.68 22.92 -7.24
CA ASP A 73 -19.74 24.36 -7.11
C ASP A 73 -20.75 24.87 -6.06
N LYS A 74 -21.65 24.02 -5.60
CA LYS A 74 -22.76 24.37 -4.68
C LYS A 74 -22.52 23.96 -3.23
N GLY A 75 -21.52 23.12 -2.97
CA GLY A 75 -21.31 22.49 -1.66
C GLY A 75 -22.42 21.51 -1.28
N ASP A 76 -22.49 21.15 -0.02
CA ASP A 76 -23.56 20.26 0.49
C ASP A 76 -24.86 21.03 0.67
N VAL A 77 -25.70 20.98 -0.37
CA VAL A 77 -27.03 21.67 -0.37
C VAL A 77 -27.97 21.13 0.71
N THR A 78 -27.79 19.87 1.11
CA THR A 78 -28.62 19.27 2.17
C THR A 78 -28.24 19.85 3.54
N CYS A 79 -26.94 19.89 3.84
CA CYS A 79 -26.43 20.55 5.03
C CYS A 79 -26.88 22.01 5.13
N LEU A 80 -26.70 22.76 4.04
CA LEU A 80 -27.08 24.19 3.96
C LEU A 80 -28.57 24.41 4.22
N ALA A 81 -29.40 23.47 3.79
CA ALA A 81 -30.86 23.57 3.95
C ALA A 81 -31.39 23.09 5.31
N THR A 82 -30.68 22.17 5.99
CA THR A 82 -31.25 21.45 7.13
C THR A 82 -30.52 21.63 8.45
N ILE A 83 -29.26 22.03 8.43
CA ILE A 83 -28.42 22.12 9.62
C ILE A 83 -28.07 23.59 9.91
N PRO A 84 -28.28 24.10 11.16
CA PRO A 84 -27.84 25.43 11.54
C PRO A 84 -26.31 25.59 11.39
N THR A 85 -25.87 26.71 10.81
CA THR A 85 -24.47 26.95 10.45
C THR A 85 -23.51 26.85 11.63
N GLU A 86 -23.93 27.32 12.82
CA GLU A 86 -23.11 27.35 14.03
C GLU A 86 -23.26 26.08 14.89
N MET A 87 -23.92 25.05 14.36
CA MET A 87 -24.15 23.81 15.14
C MET A 87 -22.86 23.03 15.24
N GLU A 88 -22.42 22.74 16.45
CA GLU A 88 -21.33 21.82 16.76
C GLU A 88 -21.85 20.46 17.17
N VAL A 89 -21.19 19.40 16.72
CA VAL A 89 -21.55 18.01 17.04
C VAL A 89 -20.29 17.19 17.29
N GLU A 90 -20.50 16.02 17.92
CA GLU A 90 -19.49 14.96 18.00
C GLU A 90 -19.95 13.78 17.14
N ALA A 91 -19.04 13.18 16.38
CA ALA A 91 -19.28 11.99 15.57
C ALA A 91 -18.22 10.92 15.82
N TYR A 92 -18.62 9.65 15.82
CA TYR A 92 -17.76 8.50 16.11
C TYR A 92 -17.52 7.67 14.85
N PHE A 93 -16.27 7.30 14.63
CA PHE A 93 -15.89 6.26 13.66
C PHE A 93 -16.23 4.89 14.23
N LEU A 94 -17.03 4.14 13.50
CA LEU A 94 -17.52 2.82 13.88
C LEU A 94 -17.13 1.78 12.83
N ALA A 95 -16.40 0.75 13.23
CA ALA A 95 -16.14 -0.41 12.37
C ALA A 95 -17.42 -1.23 12.19
N LYS A 96 -17.77 -1.55 10.96
CA LYS A 96 -18.93 -2.37 10.59
C LYS A 96 -18.54 -3.79 10.22
N ASP A 97 -17.26 -4.02 9.95
CA ASP A 97 -16.61 -5.30 9.68
C ASP A 97 -15.36 -5.45 10.55
N ASP A 98 -14.90 -6.71 10.67
CA ASP A 98 -13.60 -7.02 11.29
C ASP A 98 -12.47 -6.81 10.29
N GLY A 99 -11.33 -6.27 10.73
CA GLY A 99 -10.18 -6.07 9.85
C GLY A 99 -9.10 -5.16 10.45
N ILE A 100 -8.27 -4.61 9.58
CA ILE A 100 -7.18 -3.69 9.93
C ILE A 100 -7.59 -2.27 9.54
N VAL A 101 -7.57 -1.35 10.50
CA VAL A 101 -7.81 0.07 10.20
C VAL A 101 -6.59 0.68 9.50
N ALA A 102 -6.85 1.43 8.43
CA ALA A 102 -5.81 2.18 7.69
C ALA A 102 -6.37 3.48 7.11
N GLY A 103 -5.50 4.48 6.99
CA GLY A 103 -5.84 5.79 6.45
C GLY A 103 -6.18 6.84 7.51
N ILE A 104 -5.83 6.61 8.77
CA ILE A 104 -6.01 7.58 9.87
C ILE A 104 -5.28 8.89 9.56
N ALA A 105 -4.00 8.82 9.20
CA ALA A 105 -3.23 10.02 8.87
C ALA A 105 -3.81 10.77 7.65
N LEU A 106 -4.34 10.05 6.66
CA LEU A 106 -4.99 10.66 5.50
C LEU A 106 -6.33 11.31 5.88
N ALA A 107 -7.10 10.69 6.77
CA ALA A 107 -8.34 11.25 7.31
C ALA A 107 -8.09 12.58 8.03
N GLU A 108 -7.05 12.67 8.87
CA GLU A 108 -6.66 13.93 9.51
C GLU A 108 -6.31 15.03 8.50
N MET A 109 -5.60 14.68 7.43
CA MET A 109 -5.29 15.64 6.35
C MET A 109 -6.57 16.15 5.69
N ILE A 110 -7.55 15.27 5.42
CA ILE A 110 -8.83 15.65 4.79
C ILE A 110 -9.63 16.57 5.72
N PHE A 111 -9.76 16.23 7.00
CA PHE A 111 -10.46 17.09 7.97
C PHE A 111 -9.80 18.46 8.07
N ASN A 112 -8.46 18.50 8.13
CA ASN A 112 -7.73 19.78 8.17
C ASN A 112 -7.90 20.63 6.91
N GLU A 113 -8.02 20.01 5.72
CA GLU A 113 -8.32 20.77 4.49
C GLU A 113 -9.74 21.31 4.44
N VAL A 114 -10.72 20.62 5.03
CA VAL A 114 -12.10 21.08 5.11
C VAL A 114 -12.27 22.15 6.18
N ASP A 115 -11.76 21.90 7.38
CA ASP A 115 -11.86 22.84 8.50
C ASP A 115 -10.78 22.52 9.56
N PRO A 116 -9.72 23.34 9.66
CA PRO A 116 -8.64 23.11 10.62
C PRO A 116 -9.04 23.29 12.08
N THR A 117 -10.26 23.75 12.37
CA THR A 117 -10.79 23.88 13.74
C THR A 117 -11.39 22.57 14.28
N LEU A 118 -11.62 21.58 13.41
CA LEU A 118 -12.12 20.26 13.82
C LEU A 118 -11.09 19.58 14.76
N LYS A 119 -11.61 18.95 15.80
CA LYS A 119 -10.80 18.19 16.78
C LYS A 119 -11.03 16.71 16.54
N VAL A 120 -9.98 16.01 16.09
CA VAL A 120 -10.03 14.57 15.85
C VAL A 120 -9.26 13.84 16.94
N GLU A 121 -9.84 12.78 17.49
CA GLU A 121 -9.22 11.92 18.48
C GLU A 121 -9.34 10.46 18.06
N TRP A 122 -8.21 9.74 17.99
CA TRP A 122 -8.17 8.35 17.60
C TRP A 122 -7.90 7.43 18.79
N PHE A 123 -8.66 6.34 18.89
CA PHE A 123 -8.51 5.29 19.91
C PHE A 123 -7.74 4.09 19.38
N ARG A 124 -7.46 4.10 18.07
CA ARG A 124 -6.64 3.14 17.33
C ARG A 124 -5.69 3.90 16.42
N LYS A 125 -4.65 3.22 15.95
CA LYS A 125 -3.69 3.72 14.97
C LYS A 125 -3.74 2.88 13.69
N ASP A 126 -3.15 3.38 12.63
CA ASP A 126 -2.97 2.62 11.40
C ASP A 126 -2.27 1.28 11.68
N GLY A 127 -2.85 0.19 11.19
CA GLY A 127 -2.37 -1.18 11.40
C GLY A 127 -2.96 -1.92 12.60
N ASP A 128 -3.78 -1.27 13.43
CA ASP A 128 -4.46 -1.94 14.53
C ASP A 128 -5.66 -2.75 14.03
N ASP A 129 -5.95 -3.86 14.73
CA ASP A 129 -7.16 -4.63 14.52
C ASP A 129 -8.40 -3.86 15.01
N VAL A 130 -9.45 -3.92 14.21
CA VAL A 130 -10.80 -3.47 14.57
C VAL A 130 -11.79 -4.60 14.41
N VAL A 131 -12.80 -4.63 15.29
CA VAL A 131 -13.89 -5.58 15.24
C VAL A 131 -15.21 -4.86 15.04
N ARG A 132 -16.17 -5.54 14.45
CA ARG A 132 -17.50 -4.99 14.22
C ARG A 132 -18.10 -4.41 15.50
N GLY A 133 -18.57 -3.17 15.42
CA GLY A 133 -19.16 -2.44 16.56
C GLY A 133 -18.15 -1.62 17.37
N LEU A 134 -16.84 -1.72 17.08
CA LEU A 134 -15.82 -0.94 17.78
C LEU A 134 -15.84 0.53 17.33
N LYS A 135 -15.97 1.45 18.29
CA LYS A 135 -15.67 2.87 18.09
C LYS A 135 -14.15 3.04 18.18
N PHE A 136 -13.52 3.52 17.10
CA PHE A 136 -12.05 3.61 17.03
C PHE A 136 -11.50 5.03 16.86
N GLY A 137 -12.39 6.03 16.80
CA GLY A 137 -12.06 7.46 16.79
C GLY A 137 -13.29 8.32 16.89
N LYS A 138 -13.08 9.63 17.07
CA LYS A 138 -14.14 10.62 17.05
C LYS A 138 -13.66 11.94 16.48
N VAL A 139 -14.59 12.73 15.99
CA VAL A 139 -14.39 14.10 15.52
C VAL A 139 -15.43 15.01 16.16
N HIS A 140 -15.00 16.20 16.60
CA HIS A 140 -15.84 17.23 17.19
C HIS A 140 -15.63 18.56 16.49
N GLY A 141 -16.69 19.30 16.26
CA GLY A 141 -16.71 20.65 15.69
C GLY A 141 -17.95 20.92 14.87
N ARG A 142 -17.86 21.84 13.91
CA ARG A 142 -19.00 22.28 13.10
C ARG A 142 -19.61 21.10 12.32
N ALA A 143 -20.94 20.92 12.47
CA ALA A 143 -21.65 19.84 11.83
C ALA A 143 -21.51 19.85 10.29
N HIS A 144 -21.58 21.03 9.66
CA HIS A 144 -21.37 21.19 8.22
C HIS A 144 -19.99 20.67 7.77
N SER A 145 -18.92 21.05 8.49
CA SER A 145 -17.56 20.64 8.16
C SER A 145 -17.38 19.12 8.30
N ILE A 146 -17.98 18.53 9.34
CA ILE A 146 -17.93 17.07 9.56
C ILE A 146 -18.66 16.31 8.45
N VAL A 147 -19.89 16.73 8.08
CA VAL A 147 -20.69 16.05 7.07
C VAL A 147 -20.08 16.19 5.67
N VAL A 148 -19.54 17.37 5.32
CA VAL A 148 -18.83 17.58 4.04
C VAL A 148 -17.59 16.70 3.93
N ALA A 149 -16.83 16.50 5.01
CA ALA A 149 -15.64 15.66 5.00
C ALA A 149 -15.96 14.15 5.01
N GLU A 150 -17.11 13.76 5.60
CA GLU A 150 -17.46 12.38 5.94
C GLU A 150 -17.24 11.42 4.77
N ARG A 151 -17.85 11.69 3.61
CA ARG A 151 -17.84 10.74 2.50
C ARG A 151 -16.44 10.53 1.94
N VAL A 152 -15.68 11.61 1.77
CA VAL A 152 -14.31 11.56 1.25
C VAL A 152 -13.39 10.83 2.22
N VAL A 153 -13.45 11.15 3.52
CA VAL A 153 -12.70 10.44 4.59
C VAL A 153 -13.02 8.95 4.56
N LEU A 154 -14.31 8.58 4.55
CA LEU A 154 -14.72 7.18 4.57
C LEU A 154 -14.30 6.43 3.30
N ASN A 155 -14.38 7.05 2.12
CA ASN A 155 -13.97 6.42 0.88
C ASN A 155 -12.48 6.04 0.90
N PHE A 156 -11.60 6.91 1.37
CA PHE A 156 -10.18 6.61 1.52
C PHE A 156 -9.94 5.56 2.61
N MET A 157 -10.49 5.74 3.80
CA MET A 157 -10.26 4.83 4.92
C MET A 157 -10.78 3.42 4.64
N GLN A 158 -11.96 3.27 4.07
CA GLN A 158 -12.56 1.98 3.74
C GLN A 158 -11.71 1.22 2.71
N ARG A 159 -11.24 1.92 1.67
CA ARG A 159 -10.33 1.35 0.67
C ARG A 159 -9.00 0.94 1.28
N MET A 160 -8.34 1.85 1.99
CA MET A 160 -7.05 1.59 2.62
C MET A 160 -7.13 0.45 3.65
N SER A 161 -8.19 0.43 4.47
CA SER A 161 -8.41 -0.63 5.45
C SER A 161 -8.67 -1.99 4.79
N GLY A 162 -9.39 -2.03 3.67
CA GLY A 162 -9.58 -3.25 2.89
C GLY A 162 -8.27 -3.80 2.33
N ILE A 163 -7.42 -2.93 1.77
CA ILE A 163 -6.07 -3.28 1.29
C ILE A 163 -5.22 -3.79 2.46
N ALA A 164 -5.17 -3.06 3.58
CA ALA A 164 -4.38 -3.45 4.74
C ALA A 164 -4.83 -4.78 5.33
N THR A 165 -6.15 -5.03 5.39
CA THR A 165 -6.73 -6.30 5.89
C THR A 165 -6.30 -7.48 5.03
N LEU A 166 -6.44 -7.39 3.71
CA LEU A 166 -6.00 -8.46 2.81
C LEU A 166 -4.48 -8.64 2.85
N THR A 167 -3.74 -7.54 2.88
CA THR A 167 -2.27 -7.57 2.95
C THR A 167 -1.80 -8.26 4.23
N LYS A 168 -2.40 -7.95 5.39
CA LYS A 168 -2.06 -8.59 6.67
C LYS A 168 -2.28 -10.10 6.61
N ALA A 169 -3.43 -10.54 6.10
CA ALA A 169 -3.74 -11.96 5.97
C ALA A 169 -2.73 -12.68 5.04
N MET A 170 -2.43 -12.09 3.88
CA MET A 170 -1.49 -12.66 2.93
C MET A 170 -0.04 -12.62 3.45
N ALA A 171 0.37 -11.53 4.11
CA ALA A 171 1.72 -11.41 4.67
C ALA A 171 1.98 -12.43 5.79
N ASP A 172 0.99 -12.69 6.64
CA ASP A 172 1.11 -13.71 7.69
C ASP A 172 1.15 -15.12 7.09
N ALA A 173 0.33 -15.41 6.07
CA ALA A 173 0.30 -16.70 5.41
C ALA A 173 1.53 -16.98 4.55
N ALA A 174 2.14 -15.95 3.96
CA ALA A 174 3.29 -16.07 3.06
C ALA A 174 4.60 -16.42 3.75
N ARG A 175 4.67 -16.27 5.06
CA ARG A 175 5.94 -16.44 5.80
C ARG A 175 6.63 -17.78 5.49
N PRO A 176 7.97 -17.75 5.28
CA PRO A 176 8.92 -16.67 5.55
C PRO A 176 9.07 -15.65 4.42
N ALA A 177 8.44 -15.83 3.25
CA ALA A 177 8.48 -14.87 2.15
C ALA A 177 7.80 -13.53 2.51
N CYS A 178 8.23 -12.45 1.85
CA CYS A 178 7.61 -11.13 1.99
C CYS A 178 6.58 -10.91 0.88
N ILE A 179 5.44 -10.32 1.23
CA ILE A 179 4.38 -9.96 0.27
C ILE A 179 4.66 -8.59 -0.32
N LEU A 180 4.54 -8.47 -1.65
CA LEU A 180 4.62 -7.23 -2.40
C LEU A 180 3.29 -6.97 -3.12
N GLU A 181 2.92 -5.70 -3.25
CA GLU A 181 1.94 -5.30 -4.25
C GLU A 181 2.61 -5.12 -5.62
N THR A 182 1.84 -4.63 -6.60
CA THR A 182 2.27 -4.37 -7.97
C THR A 182 1.93 -2.93 -8.40
N ARG A 183 2.03 -2.63 -9.70
CA ARG A 183 1.52 -1.37 -10.27
C ARG A 183 0.05 -1.45 -10.68
N LYS A 184 -0.66 -2.54 -10.38
CA LYS A 184 -2.10 -2.72 -10.63
C LYS A 184 -2.90 -2.04 -9.53
N THR A 185 -2.78 -0.72 -9.42
CA THR A 185 -3.44 0.15 -8.43
C THR A 185 -4.58 0.93 -9.08
N ALA A 186 -5.47 1.52 -8.27
CA ALA A 186 -6.44 2.46 -8.81
C ALA A 186 -5.72 3.64 -9.47
N PRO A 187 -6.19 4.10 -10.65
CA PRO A 187 -5.62 5.29 -11.30
C PRO A 187 -5.58 6.47 -10.33
N ALA A 188 -4.48 7.21 -10.35
CA ALA A 188 -4.20 8.34 -9.47
C ALA A 188 -4.10 8.03 -7.96
N LEU A 189 -4.43 6.82 -7.48
CA LEU A 189 -4.36 6.45 -6.06
C LEU A 189 -3.18 5.54 -5.71
N ARG A 190 -2.16 5.41 -6.58
CA ARG A 190 -1.05 4.47 -6.36
C ARG A 190 -0.32 4.66 -5.03
N LEU A 191 -0.04 5.90 -4.65
CA LEU A 191 0.62 6.19 -3.38
C LEU A 191 -0.24 5.74 -2.19
N VAL A 192 -1.54 6.00 -2.24
CA VAL A 192 -2.51 5.63 -1.21
C VAL A 192 -2.63 4.11 -1.08
N ASP A 193 -2.78 3.40 -2.21
CA ASP A 193 -2.86 1.95 -2.25
C ASP A 193 -1.59 1.28 -1.69
N LYS A 194 -0.42 1.77 -2.12
CA LYS A 194 0.88 1.26 -1.65
C LYS A 194 1.14 1.58 -0.18
N TRP A 195 0.68 2.73 0.29
CA TRP A 195 0.72 3.08 1.71
C TRP A 195 -0.10 2.11 2.56
N ALA A 196 -1.31 1.78 2.10
CA ALA A 196 -2.16 0.80 2.77
C ALA A 196 -1.52 -0.60 2.84
N VAL A 197 -0.77 -1.01 1.81
CA VAL A 197 0.00 -2.26 1.84
C VAL A 197 1.08 -2.24 2.92
N LEU A 198 1.82 -1.12 3.08
CA LEU A 198 2.79 -0.97 4.17
C LEU A 198 2.13 -1.07 5.55
N ILE A 199 0.96 -0.44 5.72
CA ILE A 199 0.18 -0.50 6.96
C ILE A 199 -0.24 -1.93 7.28
N GLY A 200 -0.63 -2.71 6.27
CA GLY A 200 -0.98 -4.13 6.40
C GLY A 200 0.21 -5.08 6.62
N GLY A 201 1.44 -4.57 6.67
CA GLY A 201 2.65 -5.38 6.91
C GLY A 201 3.26 -6.00 5.65
N GLY A 202 2.80 -5.63 4.47
CA GLY A 202 3.47 -5.91 3.20
C GLY A 202 4.65 -4.96 2.92
N GLN A 203 5.28 -5.11 1.78
CA GLN A 203 6.35 -4.23 1.30
C GLN A 203 5.97 -3.67 -0.08
N ASN A 204 6.53 -2.51 -0.44
CA ASN A 204 6.30 -1.94 -1.75
C ASN A 204 7.26 -2.52 -2.79
N HIS A 205 6.71 -2.94 -3.92
CA HIS A 205 7.43 -3.07 -5.17
C HIS A 205 7.68 -1.67 -5.76
N ARG A 206 8.40 -1.56 -6.89
CA ARG A 206 8.66 -0.28 -7.54
C ARG A 206 7.42 0.62 -7.60
N MET A 207 7.61 1.90 -7.30
CA MET A 207 6.55 2.89 -7.29
C MET A 207 6.05 3.20 -8.70
N GLY A 208 6.97 3.24 -9.66
CA GLY A 208 6.64 3.61 -11.04
C GLY A 208 7.53 2.93 -12.07
N LEU A 209 7.76 3.63 -13.17
CA LEU A 209 8.68 3.20 -14.23
C LEU A 209 10.09 3.76 -14.04
N PHE A 210 10.31 4.55 -12.98
CA PHE A 210 11.48 5.41 -12.79
C PHE A 210 12.41 4.97 -11.65
N ASP A 211 11.97 4.11 -10.74
CA ASP A 211 12.68 3.79 -9.50
C ASP A 211 13.30 2.38 -9.47
N MET A 212 12.99 1.55 -10.47
CA MET A 212 13.59 0.22 -10.65
C MET A 212 13.39 -0.26 -12.09
N VAL A 213 14.42 -0.83 -12.69
CA VAL A 213 14.28 -1.51 -13.99
C VAL A 213 13.59 -2.85 -13.77
N MET A 214 12.57 -3.14 -14.58
CA MET A 214 11.92 -4.45 -14.63
C MET A 214 11.81 -4.89 -16.09
N ILE A 215 12.62 -5.87 -16.44
CA ILE A 215 12.64 -6.48 -17.77
C ILE A 215 11.53 -7.53 -17.81
N LYS A 216 10.59 -7.38 -18.73
CA LYS A 216 9.45 -8.26 -18.91
C LYS A 216 9.50 -8.98 -20.24
N ASP A 217 8.64 -9.99 -20.41
CA ASP A 217 8.48 -10.79 -21.62
C ASP A 217 8.53 -9.97 -22.92
N ASN A 218 7.79 -8.87 -22.99
CA ASN A 218 7.79 -7.99 -24.16
C ASN A 218 9.15 -7.32 -24.40
N HIS A 219 9.86 -6.94 -23.32
CA HIS A 219 11.20 -6.37 -23.44
C HIS A 219 12.19 -7.43 -23.93
N ILE A 220 12.12 -8.64 -23.39
CA ILE A 220 12.95 -9.78 -23.79
C ILE A 220 12.73 -10.12 -25.28
N SER A 221 11.46 -10.23 -25.69
CA SER A 221 11.10 -10.55 -27.07
C SER A 221 11.61 -9.51 -28.06
N ILE A 222 11.44 -8.21 -27.75
CA ILE A 222 11.89 -7.10 -28.62
C ILE A 222 13.41 -7.01 -28.66
N ALA A 223 14.10 -7.29 -27.54
CA ALA A 223 15.55 -7.27 -27.47
C ALA A 223 16.23 -8.47 -28.16
N GLY A 224 15.45 -9.52 -28.51
CA GLY A 224 15.97 -10.76 -29.10
C GLY A 224 16.61 -11.70 -28.09
N GLY A 225 16.10 -11.77 -26.85
CA GLY A 225 16.50 -12.67 -25.78
C GLY A 225 16.90 -11.98 -24.48
N VAL A 226 16.99 -12.79 -23.43
CA VAL A 226 17.27 -12.33 -22.04
C VAL A 226 18.63 -11.64 -21.95
N SER A 227 19.68 -12.27 -22.49
CA SER A 227 21.05 -11.74 -22.46
C SER A 227 21.17 -10.39 -23.16
N ASN A 228 20.47 -10.20 -24.30
CA ASN A 228 20.46 -8.94 -25.03
C ASN A 228 19.72 -7.84 -24.23
N ALA A 229 18.60 -8.19 -23.59
CA ALA A 229 17.86 -7.27 -22.77
C ALA A 229 18.69 -6.78 -21.56
N LEU A 230 19.34 -7.70 -20.84
CA LEU A 230 20.22 -7.37 -19.72
C LEU A 230 21.40 -6.50 -20.17
N LYS A 231 22.06 -6.83 -21.27
CA LYS A 231 23.16 -6.04 -21.85
C LYS A 231 22.73 -4.61 -22.19
N SER A 232 21.56 -4.46 -22.78
CA SER A 232 21.00 -3.14 -23.13
C SER A 232 20.71 -2.30 -21.90
N VAL A 233 20.19 -2.92 -20.83
CA VAL A 233 19.95 -2.27 -19.54
C VAL A 233 21.24 -1.84 -18.88
N ASP A 234 22.25 -2.72 -18.79
CA ASP A 234 23.55 -2.38 -18.17
C ASP A 234 24.25 -1.24 -18.91
N LEU A 235 24.20 -1.23 -20.26
CA LEU A 235 24.73 -0.15 -21.09
C LEU A 235 23.99 1.17 -20.80
N TYR A 236 22.65 1.16 -20.75
CA TYR A 236 21.85 2.35 -20.48
C TYR A 236 22.14 2.93 -19.09
N LEU A 237 22.16 2.08 -18.06
CA LEU A 237 22.45 2.50 -16.69
C LEU A 237 23.84 3.11 -16.55
N ASN A 238 24.85 2.48 -17.18
CA ASN A 238 26.22 2.99 -17.19
C ASN A 238 26.33 4.34 -17.93
N GLN A 239 25.75 4.47 -19.12
CA GLN A 239 25.79 5.70 -19.91
C GLN A 239 25.13 6.89 -19.23
N ASN A 240 24.08 6.63 -18.43
CA ASN A 240 23.32 7.66 -17.72
C ASN A 240 23.74 7.82 -16.26
N ASN A 241 24.78 7.10 -15.78
CA ASN A 241 25.23 7.09 -14.39
C ASN A 241 24.10 6.80 -13.39
N LEU A 242 23.18 5.89 -13.74
CA LEU A 242 22.06 5.51 -12.90
C LEU A 242 22.44 4.30 -12.04
N GLN A 243 22.11 4.40 -10.74
CA GLN A 243 22.27 3.32 -9.76
C GLN A 243 20.89 2.91 -9.24
N MET A 244 20.30 1.90 -9.87
CA MET A 244 19.01 1.35 -9.44
C MET A 244 18.99 -0.15 -9.63
N GLY A 245 18.16 -0.85 -8.83
CA GLY A 245 17.99 -2.29 -8.93
C GLY A 245 17.42 -2.70 -10.31
N VAL A 246 17.83 -3.86 -10.77
CA VAL A 246 17.31 -4.48 -11.98
C VAL A 246 16.63 -5.79 -11.60
N GLU A 247 15.46 -6.00 -12.11
CA GLU A 247 14.70 -7.25 -12.03
C GLU A 247 14.41 -7.76 -13.44
N VAL A 248 14.51 -9.07 -13.62
CA VAL A 248 14.19 -9.74 -14.88
C VAL A 248 13.15 -10.84 -14.65
N GLU A 249 12.10 -10.84 -15.47
CA GLU A 249 11.05 -11.86 -15.51
C GLU A 249 11.57 -13.09 -16.27
N THR A 250 11.40 -14.27 -15.70
CA THR A 250 11.74 -15.56 -16.32
C THR A 250 10.57 -16.53 -16.17
N ARG A 251 10.35 -17.38 -17.17
CA ARG A 251 9.26 -18.37 -17.24
C ARG A 251 9.74 -19.79 -17.40
N THR A 252 11.00 -19.97 -17.78
CA THR A 252 11.60 -21.29 -18.03
C THR A 252 12.95 -21.42 -17.35
N PHE A 253 13.41 -22.66 -17.17
CA PHE A 253 14.74 -22.93 -16.61
C PHE A 253 15.86 -22.46 -17.55
N GLU A 254 15.62 -22.50 -18.87
CA GLU A 254 16.54 -22.03 -19.88
C GLU A 254 16.79 -20.53 -19.70
N GLU A 255 15.73 -19.74 -19.53
CA GLU A 255 15.86 -18.30 -19.27
C GLU A 255 16.61 -18.02 -17.95
N ILE A 256 16.36 -18.81 -16.90
CA ILE A 256 17.11 -18.67 -15.62
C ILE A 256 18.59 -18.97 -15.87
N HIS A 257 18.92 -20.03 -16.61
CA HIS A 257 20.31 -20.33 -16.97
C HIS A 257 20.97 -19.19 -17.73
N GLU A 258 20.29 -18.63 -18.74
CA GLU A 258 20.80 -17.47 -19.48
C GLU A 258 21.07 -16.26 -18.58
N VAL A 259 20.18 -15.97 -17.61
CA VAL A 259 20.36 -14.91 -16.63
C VAL A 259 21.59 -15.15 -15.77
N LEU A 260 21.74 -16.38 -15.24
CA LEU A 260 22.86 -16.75 -14.37
C LEU A 260 24.20 -16.73 -15.12
N ASP A 261 24.22 -17.21 -16.36
CA ASP A 261 25.41 -17.18 -17.23
C ASP A 261 25.81 -15.77 -17.58
N TYR A 262 24.85 -14.92 -17.96
CA TYR A 262 25.10 -13.49 -18.21
C TYR A 262 25.72 -12.81 -16.99
N ALA A 263 25.10 -12.99 -15.82
CA ALA A 263 25.55 -12.35 -14.60
C ALA A 263 26.92 -12.87 -14.09
N SER A 264 27.27 -14.11 -14.45
CA SER A 264 28.59 -14.67 -14.12
C SER A 264 29.72 -14.05 -14.92
N GLN A 265 29.43 -13.56 -16.12
CA GLN A 265 30.41 -13.06 -17.10
C GLN A 265 30.44 -11.52 -17.18
N ASN A 266 29.44 -10.84 -16.65
CA ASN A 266 29.27 -9.40 -16.78
C ASN A 266 29.05 -8.73 -15.44
N LYS A 267 29.52 -7.48 -15.30
CA LYS A 267 29.14 -6.62 -14.18
C LYS A 267 27.75 -6.06 -14.42
N THR A 268 26.80 -6.43 -13.58
CA THR A 268 25.39 -6.03 -13.71
C THR A 268 24.82 -5.51 -12.37
N LEU A 269 23.80 -4.67 -12.46
CA LEU A 269 22.98 -4.25 -11.32
C LEU A 269 21.76 -5.16 -11.10
N LEU A 270 21.72 -6.34 -11.75
CA LEU A 270 20.69 -7.34 -11.51
C LEU A 270 20.66 -7.70 -10.02
N SER A 271 19.50 -7.54 -9.39
CA SER A 271 19.29 -7.81 -7.96
C SER A 271 18.25 -8.91 -7.72
N ARG A 272 17.30 -9.07 -8.66
CA ARG A 272 16.17 -9.96 -8.49
C ARG A 272 15.80 -10.68 -9.78
N ILE A 273 15.37 -11.93 -9.64
CA ILE A 273 14.77 -12.74 -10.71
C ILE A 273 13.32 -13.01 -10.36
N MET A 274 12.39 -12.57 -11.21
CA MET A 274 10.98 -12.90 -11.08
C MET A 274 10.70 -14.23 -11.78
N LEU A 275 10.07 -15.12 -11.04
CA LEU A 275 9.65 -16.46 -11.47
C LEU A 275 8.15 -16.38 -11.81
N ASP A 276 7.87 -16.00 -13.06
CA ASP A 276 6.50 -15.72 -13.51
C ASP A 276 5.78 -16.97 -13.98
N ASN A 277 4.56 -17.18 -13.46
CA ASN A 277 3.69 -18.31 -13.82
C ASN A 277 4.29 -19.71 -13.59
N MET A 278 5.24 -19.85 -12.66
CA MET A 278 5.81 -21.15 -12.26
C MET A 278 4.97 -21.87 -11.19
N VAL A 279 3.81 -21.32 -10.85
CA VAL A 279 2.79 -21.93 -10.00
C VAL A 279 1.67 -22.45 -10.89
N VAL A 280 1.46 -23.76 -10.94
CA VAL A 280 0.49 -24.38 -11.83
C VAL A 280 -0.78 -24.76 -11.07
N PRO A 281 -1.96 -24.18 -11.43
CA PRO A 281 -3.22 -24.58 -10.84
C PRO A 281 -3.54 -26.05 -11.16
N ARG A 282 -4.10 -26.79 -10.18
CA ARG A 282 -4.57 -28.18 -10.33
C ARG A 282 -6.09 -28.23 -10.47
N PRO A 283 -6.64 -29.27 -11.08
CA PRO A 283 -8.09 -29.43 -11.25
C PRO A 283 -8.87 -29.53 -9.92
N ASP A 284 -8.20 -29.96 -8.85
CA ASP A 284 -8.78 -30.07 -7.50
C ASP A 284 -8.83 -28.75 -6.73
N GLY A 285 -8.41 -27.64 -7.36
CA GLY A 285 -8.35 -26.32 -6.75
C GLY A 285 -7.05 -26.05 -5.98
N ASP A 286 -6.16 -27.03 -5.89
CA ASP A 286 -4.83 -26.86 -5.32
C ASP A 286 -3.82 -26.34 -6.35
N ILE A 287 -2.57 -26.10 -5.95
CA ILE A 287 -1.48 -25.66 -6.82
C ILE A 287 -0.28 -26.62 -6.78
N ASP A 288 0.42 -26.70 -7.90
CA ASP A 288 1.73 -27.32 -7.98
C ASP A 288 2.82 -26.23 -7.98
N VAL A 289 3.71 -26.30 -7.01
CA VAL A 289 4.84 -25.39 -6.83
C VAL A 289 6.19 -26.03 -7.13
N SER A 290 6.20 -27.23 -7.72
CA SER A 290 7.42 -28.01 -7.95
C SER A 290 8.41 -27.26 -8.87
N MET A 291 7.92 -26.65 -9.95
CA MET A 291 8.73 -25.85 -10.85
C MET A 291 9.33 -24.63 -10.15
N LEU A 292 8.51 -23.91 -9.38
CA LEU A 292 8.96 -22.76 -8.61
C LEU A 292 10.07 -23.13 -7.60
N LYS A 293 9.89 -24.25 -6.90
CA LYS A 293 10.90 -24.74 -5.94
C LYS A 293 12.22 -25.08 -6.63
N GLN A 294 12.18 -25.79 -7.76
CA GLN A 294 13.38 -26.09 -8.53
C GLN A 294 14.08 -24.84 -9.05
N ALA A 295 13.32 -23.82 -9.48
CA ALA A 295 13.86 -22.55 -9.91
C ALA A 295 14.60 -21.81 -8.77
N VAL A 296 14.02 -21.80 -7.57
CA VAL A 296 14.67 -21.22 -6.38
C VAL A 296 15.95 -21.97 -6.04
N GLU A 297 15.95 -23.31 -6.08
CA GLU A 297 17.13 -24.16 -5.86
C GLU A 297 18.21 -23.88 -6.91
N LEU A 298 17.85 -23.70 -8.18
CA LEU A 298 18.76 -23.40 -9.28
C LEU A 298 19.45 -22.04 -9.08
N ILE A 299 18.71 -21.00 -8.66
CA ILE A 299 19.25 -19.67 -8.38
C ILE A 299 20.16 -19.70 -7.15
N SER A 300 19.89 -20.61 -6.21
CA SER A 300 20.74 -20.91 -5.06
C SER A 300 21.20 -19.69 -4.25
N GLY A 301 20.29 -18.72 -4.05
CA GLY A 301 20.54 -17.52 -3.24
C GLY A 301 21.50 -16.49 -3.86
N LYS A 302 21.88 -16.65 -5.13
CA LYS A 302 22.73 -15.66 -5.84
C LYS A 302 21.98 -14.35 -6.06
N PHE A 303 20.68 -14.41 -6.26
CA PHE A 303 19.77 -13.29 -6.44
C PHE A 303 18.56 -13.45 -5.54
N GLU A 304 17.89 -12.32 -5.23
CA GLU A 304 16.55 -12.36 -4.67
C GLU A 304 15.59 -12.99 -5.69
N THR A 305 14.60 -13.73 -5.21
CA THR A 305 13.59 -14.38 -6.06
C THR A 305 12.21 -13.82 -5.77
N GLU A 306 11.41 -13.60 -6.81
CA GLU A 306 10.05 -13.15 -6.69
C GLU A 306 9.10 -14.11 -7.42
N ALA A 307 8.13 -14.68 -6.71
CA ALA A 307 7.06 -15.46 -7.32
C ALA A 307 5.92 -14.54 -7.77
N SER A 308 5.48 -14.69 -9.01
CA SER A 308 4.37 -13.95 -9.61
C SER A 308 3.45 -14.90 -10.38
N GLY A 309 2.15 -14.59 -10.38
CA GLY A 309 1.11 -15.39 -11.03
C GLY A 309 0.40 -16.38 -10.09
N ASN A 310 -0.92 -16.49 -10.23
CA ASN A 310 -1.81 -17.38 -9.45
C ASN A 310 -1.71 -17.24 -7.93
N VAL A 311 -1.39 -16.03 -7.43
CA VAL A 311 -1.23 -15.73 -6.00
C VAL A 311 -2.57 -15.28 -5.42
N THR A 312 -3.14 -16.09 -4.57
CA THR A 312 -4.36 -15.81 -3.78
C THR A 312 -4.08 -16.05 -2.30
N LEU A 313 -5.03 -15.71 -1.43
CA LEU A 313 -4.91 -15.99 0.00
C LEU A 313 -4.79 -17.49 0.29
N GLU A 314 -5.48 -18.31 -0.50
CA GLU A 314 -5.49 -19.78 -0.36
C GLU A 314 -4.17 -20.39 -0.82
N THR A 315 -3.52 -19.80 -1.83
CA THR A 315 -2.30 -20.39 -2.44
C THR A 315 -1.00 -19.85 -1.84
N VAL A 316 -1.01 -18.65 -1.29
CA VAL A 316 0.19 -17.90 -0.87
C VAL A 316 1.05 -18.65 0.15
N HIS A 317 0.44 -19.44 1.05
CA HIS A 317 1.17 -20.24 2.04
C HIS A 317 2.09 -21.28 1.37
N LYS A 318 1.57 -22.03 0.40
CA LYS A 318 2.38 -23.02 -0.33
C LYS A 318 3.51 -22.36 -1.12
N ILE A 319 3.24 -21.21 -1.74
CA ILE A 319 4.24 -20.45 -2.47
C ILE A 319 5.34 -19.98 -1.51
N GLY A 320 4.99 -19.46 -0.34
CA GLY A 320 5.95 -19.01 0.68
C GLY A 320 6.89 -20.10 1.19
N GLN A 321 6.44 -21.38 1.18
CA GLN A 321 7.26 -22.52 1.62
C GLN A 321 8.27 -22.99 0.56
N THR A 322 8.27 -22.44 -0.64
CA THR A 322 9.25 -22.80 -1.69
C THR A 322 10.63 -22.21 -1.49
N GLY A 323 10.77 -21.23 -0.58
CA GLY A 323 12.01 -20.52 -0.32
C GLY A 323 12.21 -19.26 -1.16
N VAL A 324 11.19 -18.80 -1.90
CA VAL A 324 11.22 -17.49 -2.58
C VAL A 324 11.40 -16.37 -1.56
N THR A 325 12.07 -15.30 -1.97
CA THR A 325 12.28 -14.11 -1.13
C THR A 325 11.00 -13.29 -1.05
N TYR A 326 10.35 -13.08 -2.20
CA TYR A 326 9.16 -12.25 -2.36
C TYR A 326 8.05 -12.98 -3.10
N ILE A 327 6.83 -12.56 -2.83
CA ILE A 327 5.63 -12.97 -3.56
C ILE A 327 4.87 -11.71 -3.92
N SER A 328 4.64 -11.44 -5.20
CA SER A 328 3.86 -10.28 -5.62
C SER A 328 2.45 -10.66 -6.02
N SER A 329 1.47 -9.87 -5.57
CA SER A 329 0.07 -10.03 -5.91
C SER A 329 -0.61 -8.71 -6.26
N GLY A 330 -1.14 -8.63 -7.48
CA GLY A 330 -1.96 -7.49 -7.88
C GLY A 330 -3.31 -7.44 -7.16
N ALA A 331 -3.79 -8.59 -6.65
CA ALA A 331 -5.08 -8.68 -5.96
C ALA A 331 -5.15 -7.77 -4.73
N LEU A 332 -4.02 -7.49 -4.08
CA LEU A 332 -3.94 -6.58 -2.93
C LEU A 332 -4.53 -5.20 -3.23
N THR A 333 -4.43 -4.72 -4.47
CA THR A 333 -4.79 -3.34 -4.83
C THR A 333 -5.83 -3.22 -5.94
N HIS A 334 -5.93 -4.22 -6.88
CA HIS A 334 -6.90 -4.12 -7.97
C HIS A 334 -8.26 -4.75 -7.65
N SER A 335 -8.35 -5.68 -6.68
CA SER A 335 -9.59 -6.40 -6.33
C SER A 335 -9.93 -6.22 -4.86
N VAL A 336 -9.89 -4.98 -4.38
CA VAL A 336 -10.09 -4.64 -2.97
C VAL A 336 -11.55 -4.78 -2.59
N LYS A 337 -11.83 -5.56 -1.53
CA LYS A 337 -13.06 -5.46 -0.77
C LYS A 337 -12.85 -4.39 0.30
N ALA A 338 -13.54 -3.25 0.18
CA ALA A 338 -13.48 -2.19 1.17
C ALA A 338 -13.93 -2.70 2.55
N LEU A 339 -13.28 -2.25 3.62
CA LEU A 339 -13.74 -2.48 4.99
C LEU A 339 -14.90 -1.53 5.29
N ASP A 340 -16.04 -2.03 5.73
CA ASP A 340 -17.18 -1.16 6.02
C ASP A 340 -16.93 -0.36 7.31
N ILE A 341 -16.90 0.96 7.18
CA ILE A 341 -16.73 1.95 8.25
C ILE A 341 -17.83 3.00 8.14
N SER A 342 -18.37 3.46 9.25
CA SER A 342 -19.30 4.58 9.28
C SER A 342 -18.85 5.65 10.27
N LEU A 343 -19.21 6.90 9.97
CA LEU A 343 -19.12 8.03 10.90
C LEU A 343 -20.54 8.32 11.40
N LYS A 344 -20.77 8.29 12.72
CA LYS A 344 -22.08 8.43 13.33
C LYS A 344 -22.10 9.60 14.30
N ILE A 345 -22.91 10.60 13.98
CA ILE A 345 -23.16 11.74 14.87
C ILE A 345 -23.86 11.25 16.14
N ASP A 346 -23.40 11.75 17.28
CA ASP A 346 -24.07 11.55 18.57
C ASP A 346 -25.36 12.40 18.61
N THR A 347 -26.48 11.72 18.33
CA THR A 347 -27.77 12.40 18.21
C THR A 347 -28.34 12.91 19.53
N GLU A 348 -27.95 12.33 20.66
CA GLU A 348 -28.39 12.81 21.98
C GLU A 348 -27.74 14.17 22.28
N LEU A 349 -26.43 14.26 22.08
CA LEU A 349 -25.69 15.51 22.25
C LEU A 349 -26.16 16.59 21.25
N ALA A 350 -26.37 16.20 19.98
CA ALA A 350 -26.87 17.10 18.95
C ALA A 350 -28.27 17.68 19.27
N LEU A 351 -29.18 16.86 19.80
CA LEU A 351 -30.51 17.28 20.23
C LEU A 351 -30.46 18.19 21.48
N GLU A 352 -29.54 17.99 22.42
CA GLU A 352 -29.34 18.88 23.55
C GLU A 352 -28.84 20.25 23.10
N VAL A 353 -27.85 20.32 22.21
CA VAL A 353 -27.34 21.57 21.63
C VAL A 353 -28.44 22.30 20.85
N GLY A 354 -29.19 21.61 20.00
CA GLY A 354 -30.29 22.17 19.25
C GLY A 354 -31.46 22.69 20.12
N ARG A 355 -31.68 22.11 21.30
CA ARG A 355 -32.66 22.62 22.28
C ARG A 355 -32.16 23.87 23.00
N ARG A 356 -30.86 23.96 23.28
CA ARG A 356 -30.24 25.15 23.91
C ARG A 356 -30.26 26.35 22.99
N THR A 357 -29.93 26.17 21.70
CA THR A 357 -29.95 27.25 20.68
C THR A 357 -31.34 27.75 20.33
N LYS A 358 -32.41 26.93 20.48
CA LYS A 358 -33.80 27.39 20.30
C LYS A 358 -34.39 28.10 21.52
N ARG A 359 -33.68 28.11 22.66
CA ARG A 359 -34.10 28.80 23.90
C ARG A 359 -33.33 30.10 24.16
N ALA A 360 -32.35 30.41 23.34
CA ALA A 360 -31.63 31.69 23.28
C ALA A 360 -32.13 32.53 22.11
#